data_e7d60577918296c19898668e623d5750
#
_entry.id   e7d60577918296c19898668e623d5750
#
_cell.length_a   1.000
_cell.length_b   1.000
_cell.length_c   1.000
_cell.angle_alpha   90.00
_cell.angle_beta   90.00
_cell.angle_gamma   90.00
#
_symmetry.space_group_name_H-M   'P 1'
#
loop_
_entity.id
_entity.type
_entity.pdbx_description
1 polymer ?
#
loop_
_entity_poly.entity_id
_entity_poly.type
_entity_poly.pdbx_seq_one_letter_code
_entity_poly.pdbx_strand_id
1 'polypeptide(L)' 'MNDVRARVARCFLNVFPDIKPEELPAASAASLKAWDSVAQVSLMSSIEEEFNLQLEIDAFEQLLSYDSIVGYLEAQSTHG' A
#
# COMPACT_ATOMS: atom_id res chain seq x y z
N MET A 1 -6.14 -6.18 -17.99
CA MET A 1 -6.20 -4.84 -17.40
C MET A 1 -5.86 -4.92 -15.94
N ASN A 2 -4.96 -4.08 -15.52
CA ASN A 2 -4.39 -4.21 -14.19
C ASN A 2 -5.00 -3.19 -13.24
N ASP A 3 -5.69 -3.67 -12.21
CA ASP A 3 -6.34 -2.80 -11.23
C ASP A 3 -5.54 -2.63 -9.95
N VAL A 4 -4.23 -2.89 -9.99
CA VAL A 4 -3.41 -2.82 -8.79
C VAL A 4 -3.53 -1.46 -8.13
N ARG A 5 -3.43 -0.38 -8.89
CA ARG A 5 -3.51 0.97 -8.32
C ARG A 5 -4.83 1.22 -7.61
N ALA A 6 -5.93 0.80 -8.22
CA ALA A 6 -7.25 1.00 -7.63
C ALA A 6 -7.41 0.16 -6.36
N ARG A 7 -6.89 -1.04 -6.36
CA ARG A 7 -6.98 -1.93 -5.19
C ARG A 7 -6.12 -1.42 -4.05
N VAL A 8 -4.91 -0.94 -4.37
CA VAL A 8 -4.05 -0.33 -3.35
C VAL A 8 -4.71 0.92 -2.79
N ALA A 9 -5.34 1.71 -3.64
CA ALA A 9 -6.04 2.91 -3.18
C ALA A 9 -7.12 2.56 -2.15
N ARG A 10 -7.85 1.48 -2.37
CA ARG A 10 -8.86 1.05 -1.40
C ARG A 10 -8.23 0.66 -0.07
N CYS A 11 -7.09 0.00 -0.10
CA CYS A 11 -6.39 -0.34 1.13
C CYS A 11 -5.98 0.92 1.88
N PHE A 12 -5.50 1.93 1.16
CA PHE A 12 -5.15 3.20 1.78
C PHE A 12 -6.36 3.87 2.42
N LEU A 13 -7.51 3.82 1.75
CA LEU A 13 -8.71 4.44 2.30
C LEU A 13 -9.21 3.71 3.54
N ASN A 14 -8.96 2.41 3.64
CA ASN A 14 -9.32 1.67 4.85
C ASN A 14 -8.49 2.09 6.05
N VAL A 15 -7.23 2.44 5.82
CA VAL A 15 -6.31 2.80 6.90
C VAL A 15 -6.28 4.31 7.13
N PHE A 16 -6.37 5.08 6.06
CA PHE A 16 -6.35 6.55 6.10
C PHE A 16 -7.61 7.09 5.44
N PRO A 17 -8.75 7.03 6.13
CA PRO A 17 -10.02 7.40 5.50
C PRO A 17 -10.12 8.87 5.08
N ASP A 18 -9.25 9.71 5.63
CA ASP A 18 -9.27 11.14 5.31
C ASP A 18 -8.37 11.51 4.14
N ILE A 19 -7.61 10.56 3.60
CA ILE A 19 -6.72 10.87 2.49
C ILE A 19 -7.52 11.12 1.23
N LYS A 20 -7.10 12.11 0.46
CA LYS A 20 -7.76 12.43 -0.80
C LYS A 20 -7.14 11.64 -1.94
N PRO A 21 -7.95 11.21 -2.92
CA PRO A 21 -7.41 10.43 -4.04
C PRO A 21 -6.24 11.11 -4.76
N GLU A 22 -6.28 12.43 -4.90
CA GLU A 22 -5.21 13.14 -5.58
C GLU A 22 -3.93 13.17 -4.78
N GLU A 23 -3.99 12.88 -3.48
CA GLU A 23 -2.82 12.84 -2.63
C GLU A 23 -2.11 11.49 -2.65
N LEU A 24 -2.81 10.45 -3.13
CA LEU A 24 -2.27 9.09 -3.08
C LEU A 24 -0.94 8.93 -3.81
N PRO A 25 -0.78 9.44 -5.04
CA PRO A 25 0.48 9.19 -5.74
C PRO A 25 1.72 9.70 -5.01
N ALA A 26 1.55 10.74 -4.19
CA ALA A 26 2.66 11.32 -3.44
C ALA A 26 2.69 10.85 -2.00
N ALA A 27 1.79 9.96 -1.59
CA ALA A 27 1.70 9.52 -0.20
C ALA A 27 2.92 8.69 0.19
N SER A 28 3.49 9.00 1.36
CA SER A 28 4.59 8.24 1.89
C SER A 28 4.55 8.33 3.42
N ALA A 29 5.27 7.40 4.05
CA ALA A 29 5.38 7.44 5.51
C ALA A 29 6.06 8.73 5.98
N ALA A 30 6.94 9.30 5.15
CA ALA A 30 7.62 10.54 5.49
C ALA A 30 6.69 11.74 5.40
N SER A 31 5.70 11.71 4.51
CA SER A 31 4.83 12.86 4.28
C SER A 31 3.51 12.79 5.05
N LEU A 32 3.05 11.60 5.40
CA LEU A 32 1.79 11.42 6.12
C LEU A 32 2.06 11.14 7.59
N LYS A 33 1.67 12.08 8.45
CA LYS A 33 1.87 11.89 9.89
C LYS A 33 1.07 10.70 10.42
N ALA A 34 -0.06 10.42 9.83
CA ALA A 34 -0.89 9.30 10.26
C ALA A 34 -0.27 7.94 9.91
N TRP A 35 0.71 7.93 9.04
CA TRP A 35 1.36 6.69 8.61
C TRP A 35 2.52 6.38 9.55
N ASP A 36 2.18 5.87 10.72
CA ASP A 36 3.16 5.44 11.72
C ASP A 36 3.31 3.93 11.68
N SER A 37 4.01 3.36 12.66
CA SER A 37 4.27 1.93 12.69
C SER A 37 2.99 1.10 12.76
N VAL A 38 2.02 1.56 13.53
CA VAL A 38 0.75 0.86 13.65
C VAL A 38 -0.01 0.90 12.34
N ALA A 39 -0.04 2.09 11.72
CA ALA A 39 -0.71 2.22 10.42
C ALA A 39 -0.03 1.37 9.36
N GLN A 40 1.29 1.26 9.42
CA GLN A 40 2.03 0.42 8.47
C GLN A 40 1.59 -1.03 8.59
N VAL A 41 1.47 -1.55 9.80
CA VAL A 41 1.02 -2.93 10.00
C VAL A 41 -0.39 -3.11 9.45
N SER A 42 -1.27 -2.16 9.76
CA SER A 42 -2.66 -2.24 9.28
C SER A 42 -2.72 -2.20 7.76
N LEU A 43 -1.90 -1.33 7.15
CA LEU A 43 -1.89 -1.20 5.69
C LEU A 43 -1.37 -2.48 5.04
N MET A 44 -0.28 -3.04 5.57
CA MET A 44 0.25 -4.28 5.02
C MET A 44 -0.74 -5.42 5.15
N SER A 45 -1.43 -5.50 6.30
CA SER A 45 -2.46 -6.52 6.49
C SER A 45 -3.60 -6.37 5.48
N SER A 46 -4.02 -5.13 5.24
CA SER A 46 -5.08 -4.86 4.28
C SER A 46 -4.66 -5.30 2.88
N ILE A 47 -3.40 -5.03 2.52
CA ILE A 47 -2.87 -5.42 1.22
C ILE A 47 -2.79 -6.94 1.10
N GLU A 48 -2.35 -7.61 2.15
CA GLU A 48 -2.30 -9.07 2.13
C GLU A 48 -3.67 -9.69 1.89
N GLU A 49 -4.69 -9.13 2.50
CA GLU A 49 -6.05 -9.61 2.30
C GLU A 49 -6.56 -9.29 0.91
N GLU A 50 -6.32 -8.07 0.45
CA GLU A 50 -6.82 -7.63 -0.84
C GLU A 50 -6.22 -8.43 -1.98
N PHE A 51 -4.93 -8.76 -1.90
CA PHE A 51 -4.21 -9.44 -2.97
C PHE A 51 -3.99 -10.93 -2.70
N ASN A 52 -4.46 -11.40 -1.56
CA ASN A 52 -4.35 -12.82 -1.17
C ASN A 52 -2.90 -13.30 -1.24
N LEU A 53 -2.02 -12.56 -0.60
CA LEU A 53 -0.59 -12.90 -0.56
C LEU A 53 -0.03 -12.61 0.82
N GLN A 54 1.20 -13.05 1.06
CA GLN A 54 1.91 -12.76 2.29
C GLN A 54 3.09 -11.86 2.00
N LEU A 55 3.28 -10.84 2.83
CA LEU A 55 4.40 -9.92 2.72
C LEU A 55 5.47 -10.32 3.72
N GLU A 56 6.71 -10.30 3.27
CA GLU A 56 7.83 -10.59 4.15
C GLU A 56 8.16 -9.37 5.00
N ILE A 57 8.90 -9.61 6.09
CA ILE A 57 9.29 -8.54 6.99
C ILE A 57 10.06 -7.45 6.25
N ASP A 58 10.91 -7.85 5.30
CA ASP A 58 11.66 -6.87 4.51
C ASP A 58 10.72 -5.93 3.76
N ALA A 59 9.59 -6.45 3.26
CA ALA A 59 8.63 -5.61 2.56
C ALA A 59 8.02 -4.58 3.50
N PHE A 60 7.76 -4.96 4.75
CA PHE A 60 7.23 -4.02 5.74
C PHE A 60 8.16 -2.82 5.92
N GLU A 61 9.45 -3.04 5.81
CA GLU A 61 10.42 -1.98 6.01
C GLU A 61 10.66 -1.13 4.77
N GLN A 62 10.35 -1.67 3.60
CA GLN A 62 10.64 -1.00 2.33
C GLN A 62 9.43 -0.35 1.69
N LEU A 63 8.24 -0.86 1.95
CA LEU A 63 7.02 -0.36 1.31
C LEU A 63 6.46 0.82 2.09
N LEU A 64 7.14 1.95 1.99
CA LEU A 64 6.81 3.14 2.78
C LEU A 64 6.26 4.27 1.92
N SER A 65 5.79 3.95 0.73
CA SER A 65 5.13 4.94 -0.13
C SER A 65 4.13 4.23 -1.02
N TYR A 66 3.15 5.00 -1.49
CA TYR A 66 2.17 4.47 -2.41
C TYR A 66 2.84 3.89 -3.66
N ASP A 67 3.78 4.64 -4.23
CA ASP A 67 4.46 4.19 -5.45
C ASP A 67 5.25 2.90 -5.23
N SER A 68 5.94 2.78 -4.11
CA SER A 68 6.72 1.57 -3.85
C SER A 68 5.81 0.36 -3.68
N ILE A 69 4.66 0.56 -3.03
CA ILE A 69 3.70 -0.52 -2.84
C ILE A 69 3.12 -0.96 -4.19
N VAL A 70 2.70 0.00 -5.00
CA VAL A 70 2.15 -0.31 -6.32
C VAL A 70 3.18 -1.04 -7.16
N GLY A 71 4.41 -0.54 -7.17
CA GLY A 71 5.48 -1.17 -7.94
C GLY A 71 5.74 -2.60 -7.52
N TYR A 72 5.78 -2.82 -6.20
CA TYR A 72 6.00 -4.16 -5.67
C TYR A 72 4.89 -5.12 -6.12
N LEU A 73 3.64 -4.67 -6.01
CA LEU A 73 2.51 -5.53 -6.35
C LEU A 73 2.39 -5.76 -7.85
N GLU A 74 2.73 -4.76 -8.65
CA GLU A 74 2.73 -4.94 -10.09
C GLU A 74 3.78 -5.95 -10.52
N ALA A 75 4.94 -5.94 -9.87
CA ALA A 75 5.98 -6.91 -10.14
C ALA A 75 5.52 -8.33 -9.78
N GLN A 76 4.76 -8.47 -8.69
CA GLN A 76 4.22 -9.76 -8.31
C GLN A 76 3.20 -10.26 -9.33
N SER A 77 2.35 -9.37 -9.81
CA SER A 77 1.26 -9.76 -10.70
C SER A 77 1.75 -10.10 -12.10
N THR A 78 2.95 -9.70 -12.48
CA THR A 78 3.49 -10.03 -13.81
C THR A 78 4.02 -11.45 -13.88
N HIS A 79 4.09 -12.13 -12.78
CA HIS A 79 4.43 -13.55 -12.77
C HIS A 79 3.20 -14.34 -13.03
N GLY A 80 2.83 -14.36 -14.25
CA GLY A 80 1.61 -15.01 -14.67
C GLY A 80 1.51 -16.46 -14.35
#